data_0f374d3c3ef44e505651222b3321c2f8
#
_entry.id   0f374d3c3ef44e505651222b3321c2f8
#
_cell.length_a   1.000
_cell.length_b   1.000
_cell.length_c   1.000
_cell.angle_alpha   90.00
_cell.angle_beta   90.00
_cell.angle_gamma   90.00
#
_symmetry.space_group_name_H-M   'P 1'
#
loop_
_entity.id
_entity.type
_entity.pdbx_description
1 polymer ?
#
loop_
_entity_poly.entity_id
_entity_poly.type
_entity_poly.pdbx_seq_one_letter_code
_entity_poly.pdbx_strand_id
1 'polypeptide(L)'
;MIHIIKDLYIDPEDQCYTLCRKKTGTRNGEAAEVYDRLGYYSTLKSAVKAANNQYRKELLQERDYTLEEAIKQLQKADDVLESVLYRALGDK
;
A
#
# COMPACT_ATOMS: atom_id res chain seq x y z
N MET A 1 -9.12 -2.28 -9.83
CA MET A 1 -8.27 -1.96 -8.67
C MET A 1 -6.94 -1.34 -9.09
N ILE A 2 -6.42 -0.47 -8.26
CA ILE A 2 -5.13 0.18 -8.51
C ILE A 2 -4.07 -0.50 -7.65
N HIS A 3 -3.06 -1.07 -8.28
CA HIS A 3 -1.93 -1.66 -7.55
C HIS A 3 -0.97 -0.56 -7.14
N ILE A 4 -0.69 -0.45 -5.85
CA ILE A 4 0.22 0.58 -5.33
C ILE A 4 1.62 0.02 -5.17
N ILE A 5 1.83 -0.90 -4.25
CA ILE A 5 3.13 -1.49 -4.00
C ILE A 5 2.95 -2.83 -3.27
N LYS A 6 3.77 -3.82 -3.61
CA LYS A 6 3.69 -5.18 -3.03
C LYS A 6 2.27 -5.72 -3.13
N ASP A 7 1.64 -6.03 -2.01
CA ASP A 7 0.28 -6.57 -1.95
C ASP A 7 -0.78 -5.51 -1.60
N LEU A 8 -0.42 -4.24 -1.65
CA LEU A 8 -1.33 -3.13 -1.35
C LEU A 8 -2.00 -2.62 -2.61
N TYR A 9 -3.32 -2.53 -2.56
CA TYR A 9 -4.18 -2.09 -3.68
C TYR A 9 -5.17 -1.05 -3.18
N ILE A 10 -5.67 -0.25 -4.09
CA ILE A 10 -6.76 0.69 -3.82
C ILE A 10 -7.91 0.33 -4.74
N ASP A 11 -9.08 0.13 -4.14
CA ASP A 11 -10.31 -0.13 -4.87
C ASP A 11 -11.13 1.15 -4.93
N PRO A 12 -11.24 1.78 -6.12
CA PRO A 12 -12.09 2.96 -6.26
C PRO A 12 -13.56 2.54 -6.22
N GLU A 13 -14.29 3.07 -5.27
CA GLU A 13 -15.73 2.85 -5.13
C GLU A 13 -16.47 4.17 -5.37
N ASP A 14 -17.80 4.12 -5.42
CA ASP A 14 -18.62 5.29 -5.80
C ASP A 14 -18.32 6.54 -4.97
N GLN A 15 -18.11 6.38 -3.68
CA GLN A 15 -17.94 7.50 -2.77
C GLN A 15 -16.63 7.49 -1.99
N CYS A 16 -15.80 6.48 -2.19
CA CYS A 16 -14.57 6.36 -1.45
C CYS A 16 -13.53 5.53 -2.18
N TYR A 17 -12.32 5.58 -1.65
CA TYR A 17 -11.22 4.74 -2.09
C TYR A 17 -10.86 3.81 -0.95
N THR A 18 -10.94 2.51 -1.18
CA THR A 18 -10.67 1.51 -0.15
C THR A 18 -9.25 0.97 -0.30
N LEU A 19 -8.45 1.14 0.74
CA LEU A 19 -7.13 0.53 0.79
C LEU A 19 -7.28 -0.93 1.15
N CYS A 20 -6.72 -1.82 0.32
CA CYS A 20 -6.85 -3.27 0.48
C CYS A 20 -5.49 -3.95 0.47
N ARG A 21 -5.42 -5.09 1.12
CA ARG A 21 -4.30 -6.02 1.01
C ARG A 21 -4.76 -7.28 0.31
N LYS A 22 -4.06 -7.65 -0.75
CA LYS A 22 -4.31 -8.90 -1.47
C LYS A 22 -3.70 -10.06 -0.70
N LYS A 23 -4.49 -11.09 -0.48
CA LYS A 23 -4.05 -12.34 0.17
C LYS A 23 -4.49 -13.53 -0.66
N THR A 24 -3.77 -14.64 -0.49
CA THR A 24 -4.25 -15.92 -1.00
C THR A 24 -5.01 -16.60 0.11
N GLY A 25 -6.29 -16.86 -0.11
CA GLY A 25 -7.15 -17.54 0.85
C GLY A 25 -7.70 -18.82 0.25
N THR A 26 -8.58 -19.47 1.01
CA THR A 26 -9.27 -20.67 0.55
C THR A 26 -10.77 -20.40 0.55
N ARG A 27 -11.41 -20.67 -0.57
CA ARG A 27 -12.86 -20.57 -0.72
C ARG A 27 -13.39 -21.88 -1.29
N ASN A 28 -14.27 -22.54 -0.54
CA ASN A 28 -14.84 -23.84 -0.96
C ASN A 28 -13.76 -24.89 -1.25
N GLY A 29 -12.66 -24.88 -0.50
CA GLY A 29 -11.57 -25.84 -0.68
C GLY A 29 -10.60 -25.49 -1.80
N GLU A 30 -10.82 -24.39 -2.52
CA GLU A 30 -9.95 -23.96 -3.61
C GLU A 30 -9.24 -22.66 -3.24
N ALA A 31 -7.99 -22.53 -3.71
CA ALA A 31 -7.25 -21.30 -3.52
C ALA A 31 -7.93 -20.16 -4.26
N ALA A 32 -8.11 -19.03 -3.59
CA ALA A 32 -8.74 -17.85 -4.16
C ALA A 32 -8.02 -16.59 -3.69
N GLU A 33 -8.05 -15.56 -4.53
CA GLU A 33 -7.54 -14.25 -4.13
C GLU A 33 -8.60 -13.54 -3.30
N VAL A 34 -8.20 -13.06 -2.13
CA VAL A 34 -9.08 -12.28 -1.27
C VAL A 34 -8.38 -10.97 -0.93
N TYR A 35 -9.18 -9.96 -0.62
CA TYR A 35 -8.68 -8.63 -0.29
C TYR A 35 -9.18 -8.23 1.09
N ASP A 36 -8.24 -8.00 2.00
CA ASP A 36 -8.58 -7.45 3.32
C ASP A 36 -8.67 -5.94 3.20
N ARG A 37 -9.74 -5.39 3.71
CA ARG A 37 -9.93 -3.94 3.73
C ARG A 37 -9.18 -3.35 4.92
N LEU A 38 -8.30 -2.41 4.64
CA LEU A 38 -7.47 -1.77 5.66
C LEU A 38 -8.00 -0.39 6.06
N GLY A 39 -8.75 0.25 5.18
CA GLY A 39 -9.33 1.55 5.49
C GLY A 39 -10.06 2.14 4.31
N TYR A 40 -10.87 3.16 4.59
CA TYR A 40 -11.68 3.87 3.62
C TYR A 40 -11.26 5.34 3.60
N TYR A 41 -11.09 5.90 2.42
CA TYR A 41 -10.61 7.27 2.25
C TYR A 41 -11.44 8.02 1.22
N SER A 42 -11.66 9.29 1.45
CA SER A 42 -12.50 10.11 0.57
C SER A 42 -11.79 10.54 -0.71
N THR A 43 -10.45 10.52 -0.73
CA THR A 43 -9.68 10.91 -1.92
C THR A 43 -8.61 9.87 -2.22
N LEU A 44 -8.21 9.80 -3.49
CA LEU A 44 -7.12 8.92 -3.90
C LEU A 44 -5.81 9.31 -3.19
N LYS A 45 -5.56 10.60 -3.06
CA LYS A 45 -4.36 11.10 -2.37
C LYS A 45 -4.28 10.59 -0.93
N SER A 46 -5.38 10.64 -0.19
CA SER A 46 -5.43 10.13 1.19
C SER A 46 -5.21 8.63 1.24
N ALA A 47 -5.81 7.88 0.32
CA ALA A 47 -5.64 6.44 0.24
C ALA A 47 -4.18 6.06 -0.07
N VAL A 48 -3.54 6.77 -0.98
CA VAL A 48 -2.12 6.53 -1.32
C VAL A 48 -1.21 6.86 -0.15
N LYS A 49 -1.51 7.93 0.58
CA LYS A 49 -0.77 8.29 1.81
C LYS A 49 -0.86 7.17 2.85
N ALA A 50 -2.05 6.62 3.01
CA ALA A 50 -2.27 5.50 3.94
C ALA A 50 -1.52 4.26 3.49
N ALA A 51 -1.48 3.98 2.20
CA ALA A 51 -0.72 2.86 1.64
C ALA A 51 0.78 3.04 1.92
N ASN A 52 1.29 4.25 1.76
CA ASN A 52 2.69 4.56 2.06
C ASN A 52 2.99 4.32 3.54
N ASN A 53 2.14 4.80 4.43
CA ASN A 53 2.32 4.62 5.87
C ASN A 53 2.30 3.13 6.24
N GLN A 54 1.43 2.35 5.62
CA GLN A 54 1.35 0.92 5.85
C GLN A 54 2.61 0.20 5.37
N TYR A 55 3.09 0.56 4.20
CA TYR A 55 4.32 0.00 3.63
C TYR A 55 5.53 0.29 4.51
N ARG A 56 5.66 1.53 4.98
CA ARG A 56 6.77 1.94 5.86
C ARG A 56 6.75 1.16 7.17
N LYS A 57 5.58 0.98 7.75
CA LYS A 57 5.39 0.22 8.97
C LYS A 57 5.81 -1.24 8.81
N GLU A 58 5.35 -1.88 7.75
CA GLU A 58 5.67 -3.28 7.47
C GLU A 58 7.16 -3.46 7.18
N LEU A 59 7.77 -2.51 6.49
CA LEU A 59 9.19 -2.55 6.19
C LEU A 59 10.01 -2.56 7.48
N LEU A 60 9.61 -1.76 8.47
CA LEU A 60 10.31 -1.68 9.75
C LEU A 60 10.01 -2.89 10.66
N GLN A 61 8.94 -3.63 10.39
CA GLN A 61 8.58 -4.82 11.16
C GLN A 61 9.33 -6.08 10.70
N GLU A 62 9.99 -6.04 9.54
CA GLU A 62 10.70 -7.20 9.00
C GLU A 62 11.89 -7.64 9.85
N ARG A 63 12.52 -6.71 10.55
CA ARG A 63 13.65 -6.99 11.44
C ARG A 63 13.86 -5.82 12.39
N ASP A 64 14.78 -6.01 13.33
CA ASP A 64 15.18 -4.91 14.20
C ASP A 64 16.10 -3.96 13.46
N TYR A 65 15.87 -2.67 13.63
CA TYR A 65 16.67 -1.61 13.03
C TYR A 65 17.23 -0.69 14.10
N THR A 66 18.43 -0.18 13.87
CA THR A 66 18.87 0.99 14.61
C THR A 66 18.07 2.19 14.07
N LEU A 67 18.02 3.28 14.83
CA LEU A 67 17.32 4.48 14.37
C LEU A 67 17.88 4.99 13.03
N GLU A 68 19.18 4.95 12.87
CA GLU A 68 19.86 5.38 11.65
C GLU A 68 19.47 4.53 10.46
N GLU A 69 19.48 3.19 10.65
CA GLU A 69 19.05 2.25 9.60
C GLU A 69 17.59 2.44 9.24
N ALA A 70 16.72 2.65 10.25
CA ALA A 70 15.30 2.89 10.03
C ALA A 70 15.08 4.14 9.18
N ILE A 71 15.77 5.22 9.46
CA ILE A 71 15.67 6.46 8.68
C ILE A 71 16.07 6.21 7.22
N LYS A 72 17.15 5.48 6.99
CA LYS A 72 17.59 5.15 5.62
C LYS A 72 16.54 4.31 4.88
N GLN A 73 15.95 3.34 5.55
CA GLN A 73 14.93 2.49 4.93
C GLN A 73 13.67 3.28 4.59
N LEU A 74 13.26 4.17 5.47
CA LEU A 74 12.10 5.04 5.22
C LEU A 74 12.34 5.99 4.05
N GLN A 75 13.54 6.51 3.90
CA GLN A 75 13.90 7.35 2.75
C GLN A 75 13.81 6.58 1.45
N LYS A 76 14.30 5.34 1.42
CA LYS A 76 14.19 4.48 0.23
C LYS A 76 12.75 4.18 -0.10
N ALA A 77 11.93 3.89 0.90
CA ALA A 77 10.51 3.60 0.72
C ALA A 77 9.78 4.82 0.13
N ASP A 78 10.08 6.00 0.65
CA ASP A 78 9.47 7.24 0.15
C ASP A 78 9.87 7.51 -1.31
N ASP A 79 11.12 7.28 -1.68
CA ASP A 79 11.60 7.44 -3.05
C ASP A 79 10.88 6.50 -4.01
N VAL A 80 10.72 5.24 -3.63
CA VAL A 80 10.03 4.23 -4.44
C VAL A 80 8.58 4.64 -4.64
N LEU A 81 7.89 5.01 -3.58
CA LEU A 81 6.48 5.40 -3.67
C LEU A 81 6.30 6.67 -4.47
N GLU A 82 7.17 7.65 -4.29
CA GLU A 82 7.13 8.89 -5.06
C GLU A 82 7.26 8.60 -6.56
N SER A 83 8.17 7.70 -6.93
CA SER A 83 8.33 7.30 -8.33
C SER A 83 7.07 6.63 -8.87
N VAL A 84 6.44 5.77 -8.10
CA VAL A 84 5.19 5.09 -8.49
C VAL A 84 4.08 6.11 -8.66
N LEU A 85 3.95 7.05 -7.73
CA LEU A 85 2.94 8.11 -7.79
C LEU A 85 3.14 9.01 -9.00
N TYR A 86 4.37 9.41 -9.25
CA TYR A 86 4.70 10.27 -10.38
C TYR A 86 4.32 9.61 -11.70
N ARG A 87 4.60 8.32 -11.82
CA ARG A 87 4.27 7.53 -12.99
C ARG A 87 2.76 7.36 -13.16
N ALA A 88 2.06 7.06 -12.05
CA ALA A 88 0.63 6.77 -12.07
C ALA A 88 -0.21 8.03 -12.33
N LEU A 89 0.19 9.16 -11.75
CA LEU A 89 -0.54 10.42 -11.88
C LEU A 89 -0.11 11.23 -13.10
N GLY A 90 0.96 10.83 -13.74
CA GLY A 90 1.52 11.54 -14.87
C GLY A 90 2.20 12.83 -14.45
N ASP A 91 2.57 13.64 -15.41
CA ASP A 91 3.31 14.88 -15.23
C ASP A 91 2.38 16.08 -15.12
N LYS A 92 1.30 15.91 -14.45
CA LYS A 92 0.29 16.97 -14.37
C LYS A 92 0.49 17.87 -13.20
#